data_8d33e3b39da6e3a3a79d26094121fa70
#
_entry.id   8d33e3b39da6e3a3a79d26094121fa70
#
_cell.length_a   1.000
_cell.length_b   1.000
_cell.length_c   1.000
_cell.angle_alpha   90.00
_cell.angle_beta   90.00
_cell.angle_gamma   90.00
#
_symmetry.space_group_name_H-M   'P 1'
#
loop_
_entity.id
_entity.type
_entity.pdbx_description
1 polymer ?
#
loop_
_entity_poly.entity_id
_entity_poly.type
_entity_poly.pdbx_seq_one_letter_code
_entity_poly.pdbx_strand_id
1 'polypeptide(L)'
;MSVEGSYESFNEPKEDISAEITLLTGIENKMVDGKFIDWNEVDALFQGVDIIIAHNASFDRAFIDRFSSNSPSKIWACSVSDIDWLERGFTSSKQELLCYWHGFYFDAHRAMNDVDALIHLLTFDTGIERPLIELIKNSNKSEFVIYAEHFKYDPFKKDILKGNKYRWNPNDKIWFKKVNLDELEHEKDWLTATIYDQVFKGRVEEIIPSNKYKL
;
A
#
# COMPACT_ATOMS: atom_id res chain seq x y z
N MET A 1 -23.61 -6.36 -0.58
CA MET A 1 -22.85 -5.10 -0.59
C MET A 1 -23.56 -4.16 -1.53
N SER A 2 -23.82 -2.92 -1.13
CA SER A 2 -24.45 -1.88 -1.95
C SER A 2 -23.45 -0.77 -2.20
N VAL A 3 -23.46 -0.19 -3.38
CA VAL A 3 -22.72 1.05 -3.70
C VAL A 3 -23.60 2.20 -3.28
N GLU A 4 -23.12 3.06 -2.39
CA GLU A 4 -23.88 4.20 -1.85
C GLU A 4 -23.53 5.51 -2.58
N GLY A 5 -22.39 5.56 -3.25
CA GLY A 5 -21.95 6.70 -4.04
C GLY A 5 -20.77 6.33 -4.92
N SER A 6 -20.56 7.10 -5.97
CA SER A 6 -19.38 6.97 -6.82
C SER A 6 -19.00 8.34 -7.37
N TYR A 7 -17.69 8.54 -7.58
CA TYR A 7 -17.15 9.74 -8.22
C TYR A 7 -16.04 9.33 -9.17
N GLU A 8 -16.08 9.84 -10.37
CA GLU A 8 -15.03 9.70 -11.37
C GLU A 8 -14.83 11.04 -12.07
N SER A 9 -13.60 11.44 -12.28
CA SER A 9 -13.27 12.63 -13.03
C SER A 9 -11.91 12.49 -13.72
N PHE A 10 -11.77 13.14 -14.87
CA PHE A 10 -10.47 13.47 -15.40
C PHE A 10 -9.90 14.69 -14.66
N ASN A 11 -8.58 14.82 -14.71
CA ASN A 11 -7.87 16.00 -14.24
C ASN A 11 -6.84 16.38 -15.28
N GLU A 12 -6.84 17.65 -15.68
CA GLU A 12 -5.84 18.19 -16.59
C GLU A 12 -4.46 18.18 -15.93
N PRO A 13 -3.46 17.49 -16.50
CA PRO A 13 -2.11 17.48 -15.96
C PRO A 13 -1.39 18.80 -16.28
N LYS A 14 -0.31 19.09 -15.56
CA LYS A 14 0.53 20.28 -15.81
C LYS A 14 1.33 20.19 -17.13
N GLU A 15 1.61 18.98 -17.56
CA GLU A 15 2.35 18.65 -18.77
C GLU A 15 1.49 17.77 -19.66
N ASP A 16 1.68 17.84 -20.96
CA ASP A 16 0.95 17.02 -21.91
C ASP A 16 1.16 15.53 -21.66
N ILE A 17 0.07 14.78 -21.81
CA ILE A 17 0.08 13.32 -21.73
C ILE A 17 0.96 12.79 -22.89
N SER A 18 2.00 12.03 -22.54
CA SER A 18 2.87 11.44 -23.53
C SER A 18 2.17 10.36 -24.37
N ALA A 19 2.67 10.11 -25.58
CA ALA A 19 2.14 9.05 -26.44
C ALA A 19 2.19 7.67 -25.78
N GLU A 20 3.19 7.40 -24.93
CA GLU A 20 3.34 6.17 -24.17
C GLU A 20 2.20 6.01 -23.14
N ILE A 21 1.90 7.06 -22.40
CA ILE A 21 0.79 7.06 -21.42
C ILE A 21 -0.55 6.95 -22.15
N THR A 22 -0.74 7.65 -23.28
CA THR A 22 -1.94 7.49 -24.10
C THR A 22 -2.12 6.06 -24.61
N LEU A 23 -1.03 5.41 -25.02
CA LEU A 23 -1.08 4.02 -25.48
C LEU A 23 -1.48 3.08 -24.34
N LEU A 24 -1.00 3.32 -23.13
CA LEU A 24 -1.27 2.50 -21.95
C LEU A 24 -2.70 2.69 -21.44
N THR A 25 -3.16 3.95 -21.34
CA THR A 25 -4.43 4.29 -20.67
C THR A 25 -5.58 4.57 -21.61
N GLY A 26 -5.28 4.83 -22.89
CA GLY A 26 -6.26 5.33 -23.87
C GLY A 26 -6.73 6.78 -23.59
N ILE A 27 -6.06 7.51 -22.68
CA ILE A 27 -6.40 8.89 -22.34
C ILE A 27 -5.58 9.85 -23.20
N GLU A 28 -6.26 10.74 -23.92
CA GLU A 28 -5.66 11.76 -24.79
C GLU A 28 -5.77 13.15 -24.14
N ASN A 29 -4.88 14.08 -24.49
CA ASN A 29 -4.90 15.45 -23.99
C ASN A 29 -6.26 16.14 -24.14
N LYS A 30 -6.93 15.95 -25.26
CA LYS A 30 -8.28 16.52 -25.50
C LYS A 30 -9.36 16.04 -24.54
N MET A 31 -9.17 14.86 -23.89
CA MET A 31 -10.13 14.30 -22.95
C MET A 31 -10.02 14.94 -21.58
N VAL A 32 -8.86 15.45 -21.22
CA VAL A 32 -8.54 16.03 -19.91
C VAL A 32 -8.52 17.56 -19.91
N ASP A 33 -8.55 18.19 -21.10
CA ASP A 33 -8.53 19.65 -21.28
C ASP A 33 -9.67 20.32 -20.50
N GLY A 34 -9.34 21.29 -19.64
CA GLY A 34 -10.27 21.98 -18.75
C GLY A 34 -10.94 21.12 -17.70
N LYS A 35 -10.49 19.87 -17.48
CA LYS A 35 -11.06 18.97 -16.47
C LYS A 35 -10.31 19.11 -15.15
N PHE A 36 -11.06 19.00 -14.05
CA PHE A 36 -10.48 19.03 -12.70
C PHE A 36 -11.29 18.12 -11.76
N ILE A 37 -10.60 17.63 -10.74
CA ILE A 37 -11.23 16.86 -9.66
C ILE A 37 -11.92 17.84 -8.71
N ASP A 38 -13.21 17.61 -8.45
CA ASP A 38 -13.91 18.31 -7.36
C ASP A 38 -13.56 17.66 -6.00
N TRP A 39 -12.62 18.24 -5.32
CA TRP A 39 -12.16 17.73 -4.03
C TRP A 39 -13.19 17.85 -2.93
N ASN A 40 -14.22 18.70 -3.05
CA ASN A 40 -15.32 18.75 -2.11
C ASN A 40 -16.21 17.51 -2.23
N GLU A 41 -16.47 17.03 -3.45
CA GLU A 41 -17.20 15.79 -3.66
C GLU A 41 -16.40 14.58 -3.14
N VAL A 42 -15.10 14.52 -3.41
CA VAL A 42 -14.21 13.48 -2.89
C VAL A 42 -14.20 13.48 -1.36
N ASP A 43 -14.04 14.64 -0.74
CA ASP A 43 -14.02 14.78 0.72
C ASP A 43 -15.37 14.44 1.36
N ALA A 44 -16.48 14.73 0.68
CA ALA A 44 -17.81 14.33 1.16
C ALA A 44 -17.95 12.80 1.20
N LEU A 45 -17.45 12.08 0.18
CA LEU A 45 -17.40 10.62 0.19
C LEU A 45 -16.49 10.09 1.31
N PHE A 46 -15.30 10.68 1.48
CA PHE A 46 -14.35 10.25 2.51
C PHE A 46 -14.83 10.55 3.93
N GLN A 47 -15.66 11.56 4.12
CA GLN A 47 -16.24 11.86 5.44
C GLN A 47 -17.09 10.70 5.98
N GLY A 48 -17.83 10.03 5.09
CA GLY A 48 -18.77 8.96 5.44
C GLY A 48 -18.14 7.57 5.65
N VAL A 49 -16.83 7.40 5.45
CA VAL A 49 -16.16 6.10 5.52
C VAL A 49 -15.10 6.04 6.60
N ASP A 50 -14.83 4.85 7.13
CA ASP A 50 -13.78 4.60 8.12
C ASP A 50 -12.45 4.20 7.47
N ILE A 51 -12.52 3.49 6.34
CA ILE A 51 -11.36 2.90 5.64
C ILE A 51 -11.41 3.27 4.16
N ILE A 52 -10.27 3.71 3.63
CA ILE A 52 -10.05 3.90 2.19
C ILE A 52 -9.22 2.73 1.69
N ILE A 53 -9.69 2.04 0.66
CA ILE A 53 -9.03 0.85 0.12
C ILE A 53 -8.48 1.16 -1.27
N ALA A 54 -7.21 0.81 -1.50
CA ALA A 54 -6.59 0.90 -2.82
C ALA A 54 -5.72 -0.32 -3.13
N HIS A 55 -5.45 -0.53 -4.42
CA HIS A 55 -4.45 -1.49 -4.87
C HIS A 55 -3.11 -0.78 -5.01
N ASN A 56 -2.14 -1.07 -4.12
CA ASN A 56 -0.89 -0.30 -3.94
C ASN A 56 -1.11 1.08 -3.28
N ALA A 57 -1.78 1.08 -2.12
CA ALA A 57 -2.29 2.27 -1.43
C ALA A 57 -1.27 3.39 -1.20
N SER A 58 0.03 3.11 -1.06
CA SER A 58 1.05 4.16 -0.90
C SER A 58 1.14 5.09 -2.12
N PHE A 59 0.84 4.57 -3.32
CA PHE A 59 0.82 5.39 -4.55
C PHE A 59 -0.37 6.35 -4.54
N ASP A 60 -1.57 5.83 -4.31
CA ASP A 60 -2.80 6.62 -4.33
C ASP A 60 -2.84 7.62 -3.17
N ARG A 61 -2.46 7.17 -1.97
CA ARG A 61 -2.44 7.99 -0.77
C ARG A 61 -1.51 9.20 -0.91
N ALA A 62 -0.32 9.00 -1.46
CA ALA A 62 0.63 10.09 -1.67
C ALA A 62 0.10 11.22 -2.55
N PHE A 63 -0.79 10.88 -3.49
CA PHE A 63 -1.47 11.86 -4.33
C PHE A 63 -2.66 12.50 -3.61
N ILE A 64 -3.54 11.68 -3.05
CA ILE A 64 -4.81 12.12 -2.47
C ILE A 64 -4.60 12.98 -1.21
N ASP A 65 -3.66 12.61 -0.33
CA ASP A 65 -3.35 13.36 0.90
C ASP A 65 -2.90 14.81 0.66
N ARG A 66 -2.50 15.15 -0.58
CA ARG A 66 -2.11 16.54 -0.96
C ARG A 66 -3.31 17.45 -1.14
N PHE A 67 -4.48 16.93 -1.43
CA PHE A 67 -5.64 17.69 -1.85
C PHE A 67 -6.87 17.46 -0.95
N SER A 68 -7.03 16.24 -0.43
CA SER A 68 -8.12 15.89 0.46
C SER A 68 -7.83 16.32 1.89
N SER A 69 -8.79 16.95 2.53
CA SER A 69 -8.73 17.32 3.96
C SER A 69 -9.05 16.15 4.88
N ASN A 70 -9.82 15.18 4.40
CA ASN A 70 -10.28 14.02 5.18
C ASN A 70 -9.34 12.82 5.10
N SER A 71 -8.73 12.58 3.94
CA SER A 71 -7.87 11.44 3.67
C SER A 71 -6.73 11.23 4.69
N PRO A 72 -5.97 12.27 5.12
CA PRO A 72 -4.84 12.07 6.04
C PRO A 72 -5.19 11.45 7.38
N SER A 73 -6.45 11.59 7.82
CA SER A 73 -6.95 11.06 9.10
C SER A 73 -7.54 9.65 8.99
N LYS A 74 -7.81 9.17 7.77
CA LYS A 74 -8.45 7.88 7.54
C LYS A 74 -7.45 6.71 7.63
N ILE A 75 -7.97 5.55 7.97
CA ILE A 75 -7.24 4.30 7.79
C ILE A 75 -7.20 4.00 6.29
N TRP A 76 -6.00 3.77 5.79
CA TRP A 76 -5.80 3.25 4.43
C TRP A 76 -5.49 1.77 4.48
N ALA A 77 -6.08 1.01 3.57
CA ALA A 77 -5.88 -0.41 3.41
C ALA A 77 -5.36 -0.71 1.99
N CYS A 78 -4.40 -1.61 1.91
CA CYS A 78 -3.74 -1.96 0.65
C CYS A 78 -3.98 -3.41 0.29
N SER A 79 -4.70 -3.67 -0.80
CA SER A 79 -4.97 -5.03 -1.24
C SER A 79 -3.71 -5.81 -1.68
N VAL A 80 -2.59 -5.12 -1.92
CA VAL A 80 -1.29 -5.76 -2.20
C VAL A 80 -0.61 -6.25 -0.93
N SER A 81 -0.70 -5.48 0.18
CA SER A 81 0.10 -5.70 1.38
C SER A 81 -0.69 -6.20 2.59
N ASP A 82 -2.00 -5.88 2.67
CA ASP A 82 -2.86 -6.31 3.79
C ASP A 82 -3.57 -7.65 3.51
N ILE A 83 -3.30 -8.30 2.37
CA ILE A 83 -3.81 -9.62 2.00
C ILE A 83 -2.62 -10.51 1.65
N ASP A 84 -2.56 -11.70 2.23
CA ASP A 84 -1.58 -12.71 1.84
C ASP A 84 -2.10 -13.53 0.64
N TRP A 85 -1.86 -13.00 -0.55
CA TRP A 85 -2.23 -13.66 -1.79
C TRP A 85 -1.50 -14.99 -2.01
N LEU A 86 -0.30 -15.14 -1.44
CA LEU A 86 0.49 -16.37 -1.55
C LEU A 86 -0.16 -17.49 -0.74
N GLU A 87 -0.55 -17.22 0.51
CA GLU A 87 -1.30 -18.20 1.33
C GLU A 87 -2.66 -18.56 0.72
N ARG A 88 -3.23 -17.64 -0.06
CA ARG A 88 -4.46 -17.89 -0.83
C ARG A 88 -4.23 -18.68 -2.12
N GLY A 89 -2.99 -19.09 -2.41
CA GLY A 89 -2.61 -19.91 -3.56
C GLY A 89 -2.24 -19.14 -4.83
N PHE A 90 -2.08 -17.81 -4.74
CA PHE A 90 -1.69 -16.97 -5.88
C PHE A 90 -0.21 -16.63 -5.82
N THR A 91 0.46 -16.64 -6.97
CA THR A 91 1.91 -16.36 -7.08
C THR A 91 2.23 -14.88 -7.33
N SER A 92 1.22 -14.04 -7.40
CA SER A 92 1.36 -12.60 -7.64
C SER A 92 0.20 -11.83 -6.99
N SER A 93 0.49 -10.61 -6.56
CA SER A 93 -0.53 -9.66 -6.11
C SER A 93 -0.95 -8.66 -7.18
N LYS A 94 -0.50 -8.80 -8.44
CA LYS A 94 -0.93 -7.92 -9.54
C LYS A 94 -2.42 -8.11 -9.82
N GLN A 95 -3.16 -7.03 -9.84
CA GLN A 95 -4.63 -7.04 -9.97
C GLN A 95 -5.10 -7.80 -11.21
N GLU A 96 -4.49 -7.55 -12.36
CA GLU A 96 -4.83 -8.24 -13.62
C GLU A 96 -4.67 -9.76 -13.51
N LEU A 97 -3.58 -10.24 -12.90
CA LEU A 97 -3.34 -11.67 -12.73
C LEU A 97 -4.30 -12.28 -11.72
N LEU A 98 -4.60 -11.59 -10.63
CA LEU A 98 -5.60 -12.03 -9.65
C LEU A 98 -6.97 -12.16 -10.31
N CYS A 99 -7.38 -11.17 -11.10
CA CYS A 99 -8.64 -11.21 -11.86
C CYS A 99 -8.67 -12.38 -12.85
N TYR A 100 -7.59 -12.58 -13.59
CA TYR A 100 -7.47 -13.71 -14.52
C TYR A 100 -7.64 -15.06 -13.81
N TRP A 101 -6.99 -15.25 -12.66
CA TRP A 101 -7.13 -16.49 -11.87
C TRP A 101 -8.52 -16.66 -11.24
N HIS A 102 -9.23 -15.55 -10.98
CA HIS A 102 -10.63 -15.58 -10.55
C HIS A 102 -11.63 -15.77 -11.72
N GLY A 103 -11.13 -15.91 -12.95
CA GLY A 103 -11.94 -16.24 -14.13
C GLY A 103 -12.62 -15.05 -14.78
N PHE A 104 -12.15 -13.82 -14.53
CA PHE A 104 -12.67 -12.66 -15.24
C PHE A 104 -11.54 -11.77 -15.80
N TYR A 105 -11.89 -11.04 -16.84
CA TYR A 105 -11.03 -10.06 -17.50
C TYR A 105 -11.67 -8.68 -17.43
N PHE A 106 -10.86 -7.66 -17.28
CA PHE A 106 -11.29 -6.27 -17.33
C PHE A 106 -10.27 -5.44 -18.11
N ASP A 107 -10.71 -4.30 -18.63
CA ASP A 107 -9.84 -3.36 -19.32
C ASP A 107 -9.12 -2.50 -18.27
N ALA A 108 -7.88 -2.88 -17.97
CA ALA A 108 -7.05 -2.24 -16.96
C ALA A 108 -6.64 -0.82 -17.37
N HIS A 109 -6.12 -0.06 -16.39
CA HIS A 109 -5.66 1.32 -16.53
C HIS A 109 -6.77 2.35 -16.82
N ARG A 110 -8.01 1.99 -16.47
CA ARG A 110 -9.17 2.87 -16.35
C ARG A 110 -9.64 2.83 -14.91
N ALA A 111 -9.56 3.96 -14.20
CA ALA A 111 -9.75 4.02 -12.75
C ALA A 111 -11.00 3.31 -12.25
N MET A 112 -12.15 3.51 -12.92
CA MET A 112 -13.39 2.85 -12.51
C MET A 112 -13.35 1.34 -12.74
N ASN A 113 -12.76 0.88 -13.86
CA ASN A 113 -12.60 -0.55 -14.13
C ASN A 113 -11.69 -1.21 -13.08
N ASP A 114 -10.61 -0.53 -12.70
CA ASP A 114 -9.69 -1.00 -11.66
C ASP A 114 -10.39 -1.08 -10.30
N VAL A 115 -11.24 -0.10 -9.96
CA VAL A 115 -12.05 -0.10 -8.73
C VAL A 115 -13.06 -1.25 -8.73
N ASP A 116 -13.80 -1.44 -9.81
CA ASP A 116 -14.80 -2.53 -9.93
C ASP A 116 -14.12 -3.90 -9.85
N ALA A 117 -12.98 -4.07 -10.50
CA ALA A 117 -12.17 -5.27 -10.41
C ALA A 117 -11.67 -5.52 -8.98
N LEU A 118 -11.24 -4.47 -8.26
CA LEU A 118 -10.84 -4.57 -6.86
C LEU A 118 -12.01 -4.98 -5.97
N ILE A 119 -13.18 -4.37 -6.14
CA ILE A 119 -14.39 -4.73 -5.38
C ILE A 119 -14.72 -6.22 -5.61
N HIS A 120 -14.64 -6.69 -6.86
CA HIS A 120 -14.88 -8.10 -7.18
C HIS A 120 -13.89 -9.01 -6.45
N LEU A 121 -12.58 -8.73 -6.55
CA LEU A 121 -11.55 -9.52 -5.89
C LEU A 121 -11.73 -9.58 -4.36
N LEU A 122 -12.06 -8.46 -3.74
CA LEU A 122 -12.23 -8.38 -2.29
C LEU A 122 -13.48 -9.12 -1.78
N THR A 123 -14.51 -9.18 -2.61
CA THR A 123 -15.80 -9.78 -2.24
C THR A 123 -16.00 -11.20 -2.75
N PHE A 124 -15.07 -11.69 -3.57
CA PHE A 124 -15.15 -13.02 -4.16
C PHE A 124 -15.16 -14.11 -3.08
N ASP A 125 -16.13 -15.01 -3.20
CA ASP A 125 -16.32 -16.09 -2.21
C ASP A 125 -15.70 -17.38 -2.75
N THR A 126 -14.61 -17.80 -2.14
CA THR A 126 -13.90 -19.05 -2.47
C THR A 126 -14.24 -20.19 -1.51
N GLY A 127 -15.19 -20.00 -0.58
CA GLY A 127 -15.42 -20.90 0.53
C GLY A 127 -14.41 -20.77 1.68
N ILE A 128 -13.45 -19.87 1.54
CA ILE A 128 -12.50 -19.43 2.56
C ILE A 128 -12.90 -18.01 3.00
N GLU A 129 -12.33 -17.51 4.09
CA GLU A 129 -12.56 -16.13 4.50
C GLU A 129 -12.29 -15.15 3.34
N ARG A 130 -13.25 -14.27 3.05
CA ARG A 130 -13.14 -13.31 1.94
C ARG A 130 -11.92 -12.41 2.11
N PRO A 131 -11.21 -12.05 1.03
CA PRO A 131 -10.05 -11.16 1.08
C PRO A 131 -10.31 -9.83 1.79
N LEU A 132 -11.54 -9.29 1.66
CA LEU A 132 -11.94 -8.05 2.35
C LEU A 132 -11.84 -8.15 3.88
N ILE A 133 -12.17 -9.31 4.46
CA ILE A 133 -12.13 -9.47 5.92
C ILE A 133 -10.70 -9.48 6.43
N GLU A 134 -9.81 -10.19 5.74
CA GLU A 134 -8.38 -10.19 6.04
C GLU A 134 -7.78 -8.79 5.89
N LEU A 135 -8.09 -8.10 4.80
CA LEU A 135 -7.66 -6.73 4.55
C LEU A 135 -8.07 -5.78 5.69
N ILE A 136 -9.34 -5.81 6.12
CA ILE A 136 -9.83 -4.97 7.21
C ILE A 136 -9.11 -5.32 8.53
N LYS A 137 -8.93 -6.61 8.84
CA LYS A 137 -8.20 -7.05 10.04
C LYS A 137 -6.77 -6.53 10.04
N ASN A 138 -6.06 -6.65 8.91
CA ASN A 138 -4.65 -6.29 8.82
C ASN A 138 -4.44 -4.78 8.71
N SER A 139 -5.32 -4.04 8.03
CA SER A 139 -5.24 -2.57 7.95
C SER A 139 -5.40 -1.89 9.32
N ASN A 140 -6.12 -2.51 10.25
CA ASN A 140 -6.32 -2.02 11.61
C ASN A 140 -5.21 -2.40 12.60
N LYS A 141 -4.21 -3.18 12.18
CA LYS A 141 -3.05 -3.51 13.02
C LYS A 141 -1.96 -2.47 12.83
N SER A 142 -1.30 -2.07 13.92
CA SER A 142 -0.04 -1.31 13.83
C SER A 142 1.06 -2.17 13.19
N GLU A 143 1.93 -1.50 12.43
CA GLU A 143 3.20 -2.05 11.96
C GLU A 143 4.34 -1.45 12.78
N PHE A 144 5.46 -2.13 12.82
CA PHE A 144 6.66 -1.63 13.51
C PHE A 144 7.82 -1.55 12.52
N VAL A 145 8.57 -0.47 12.61
CA VAL A 145 9.83 -0.34 11.89
C VAL A 145 10.96 -0.49 12.89
N ILE A 146 11.81 -1.47 12.66
CA ILE A 146 13.04 -1.64 13.44
C ILE A 146 14.19 -1.05 12.64
N TYR A 147 14.91 -0.14 13.27
CA TYR A 147 16.10 0.47 12.69
C TYR A 147 17.34 -0.15 13.35
N ALA A 148 18.22 -0.70 12.52
CA ALA A 148 19.53 -1.15 12.95
C ALA A 148 20.51 0.02 12.86
N GLU A 149 20.75 0.66 13.99
CA GLU A 149 21.63 1.83 14.15
C GLU A 149 22.63 1.61 15.28
N HIS A 150 23.61 2.50 15.43
CA HIS A 150 24.60 2.46 16.51
C HIS A 150 25.49 1.19 16.55
N PHE A 151 25.76 0.57 15.41
CA PHE A 151 26.79 -0.46 15.30
C PHE A 151 27.93 0.00 14.40
N LYS A 152 29.13 -0.53 14.66
CA LYS A 152 30.29 -0.25 13.80
C LYS A 152 30.08 -0.91 12.43
N TYR A 153 30.27 -0.13 11.36
CA TYR A 153 30.19 -0.65 10.00
C TYR A 153 31.12 -1.83 9.82
N ASP A 154 30.57 -2.89 9.27
CA ASP A 154 31.26 -4.12 8.90
C ASP A 154 30.58 -4.70 7.66
N PRO A 155 31.32 -4.97 6.57
CA PRO A 155 30.75 -5.60 5.37
C PRO A 155 30.01 -6.90 5.67
N PHE A 156 30.48 -7.69 6.61
CA PHE A 156 29.84 -8.94 7.02
C PHE A 156 28.49 -8.69 7.71
N LYS A 157 28.42 -7.73 8.62
CA LYS A 157 27.14 -7.33 9.26
C LYS A 157 26.14 -6.79 8.23
N LYS A 158 26.60 -6.05 7.22
CA LYS A 158 25.77 -5.61 6.10
C LYS A 158 25.11 -6.77 5.37
N ASP A 159 25.88 -7.82 5.07
CA ASP A 159 25.35 -8.97 4.32
C ASP A 159 24.38 -9.80 5.18
N ILE A 160 24.63 -9.90 6.48
CA ILE A 160 23.70 -10.49 7.46
C ILE A 160 22.37 -9.71 7.48
N LEU A 161 22.40 -8.38 7.58
CA LEU A 161 21.21 -7.54 7.57
C LEU A 161 20.41 -7.72 6.27
N LYS A 162 21.09 -7.73 5.11
CA LYS A 162 20.44 -7.99 3.83
C LYS A 162 19.81 -9.38 3.76
N GLY A 163 20.52 -10.39 4.25
CA GLY A 163 20.02 -11.77 4.32
C GLY A 163 18.75 -11.90 5.16
N ASN A 164 18.62 -11.10 6.21
CA ASN A 164 17.40 -11.01 7.04
C ASN A 164 16.41 -9.93 6.57
N LYS A 165 16.45 -9.56 5.28
CA LYS A 165 15.50 -8.66 4.60
C LYS A 165 15.51 -7.21 5.09
N TYR A 166 16.57 -6.75 5.79
CA TYR A 166 16.75 -5.33 6.05
C TYR A 166 17.00 -4.58 4.75
N ARG A 167 16.42 -3.38 4.65
CA ARG A 167 16.60 -2.45 3.53
C ARG A 167 17.45 -1.28 3.97
N TRP A 168 18.27 -0.76 3.07
CA TRP A 168 19.05 0.44 3.31
C TRP A 168 18.29 1.69 2.89
N ASN A 169 18.13 2.64 3.79
CA ASN A 169 17.67 3.98 3.46
C ASN A 169 18.89 4.88 3.19
N PRO A 170 19.12 5.32 1.95
CA PRO A 170 20.29 6.14 1.62
C PRO A 170 20.22 7.57 2.16
N ASN A 171 19.02 8.11 2.38
CA ASN A 171 18.83 9.46 2.88
C ASN A 171 19.23 9.54 4.38
N ASP A 172 18.71 8.64 5.17
CA ASP A 172 18.96 8.58 6.61
C ASP A 172 20.23 7.78 6.95
N LYS A 173 20.81 7.08 5.97
CA LYS A 173 21.96 6.19 6.10
C LYS A 173 21.78 5.13 7.19
N ILE A 174 20.62 4.48 7.16
CA ILE A 174 20.20 3.54 8.19
C ILE A 174 19.61 2.26 7.55
N TRP A 175 19.81 1.12 8.21
CA TRP A 175 19.14 -0.14 7.89
C TRP A 175 17.82 -0.22 8.64
N PHE A 176 16.78 -0.64 7.96
CA PHE A 176 15.45 -0.80 8.54
C PHE A 176 14.73 -2.03 8.01
N LYS A 177 13.79 -2.52 8.81
CA LYS A 177 12.88 -3.60 8.45
C LYS A 177 11.52 -3.32 9.07
N LYS A 178 10.45 -3.56 8.29
CA LYS A 178 9.09 -3.56 8.82
C LYS A 178 8.77 -4.95 9.36
N VAL A 179 8.11 -5.00 10.50
CA VAL A 179 7.67 -6.22 11.16
C VAL A 179 6.29 -6.01 11.80
N ASN A 180 5.58 -7.10 12.03
CA ASN A 180 4.36 -7.09 12.82
C ASN A 180 4.66 -7.18 14.32
N LEU A 181 3.66 -6.91 15.15
CA LEU A 181 3.82 -6.97 16.61
C LEU A 181 4.34 -8.34 17.09
N ASP A 182 3.82 -9.41 16.52
CA ASP A 182 4.18 -10.79 16.90
C ASP A 182 5.64 -11.14 16.56
N GLU A 183 6.23 -10.45 15.57
CA GLU A 183 7.62 -10.65 15.14
C GLU A 183 8.60 -9.73 15.87
N LEU A 184 8.10 -8.66 16.51
CA LEU A 184 8.90 -7.54 17.01
C LEU A 184 9.99 -7.99 18.02
N GLU A 185 9.61 -8.74 19.05
CA GLU A 185 10.56 -9.17 20.08
C GLU A 185 11.57 -10.18 19.51
N HIS A 186 11.13 -11.10 18.67
CA HIS A 186 12.03 -12.03 17.99
C HIS A 186 13.08 -11.29 17.13
N GLU A 187 12.67 -10.25 16.42
CA GLU A 187 13.57 -9.47 15.58
C GLU A 187 14.56 -8.63 16.41
N LYS A 188 14.13 -8.10 17.55
CA LYS A 188 15.02 -7.42 18.51
C LYS A 188 16.07 -8.36 19.08
N ASP A 189 15.65 -9.58 19.46
CA ASP A 189 16.54 -10.61 19.96
C ASP A 189 17.55 -11.03 18.89
N TRP A 190 17.10 -11.20 17.65
CA TRP A 190 17.97 -11.52 16.53
C TRP A 190 19.02 -10.42 16.29
N LEU A 191 18.63 -9.14 16.26
CA LEU A 191 19.56 -8.03 16.13
C LEU A 191 20.57 -7.99 17.31
N THR A 192 20.08 -8.23 18.52
CA THR A 192 20.90 -8.26 19.72
C THR A 192 21.99 -9.32 19.62
N ALA A 193 21.64 -10.51 19.19
CA ALA A 193 22.56 -11.65 19.08
C ALA A 193 23.54 -11.54 17.91
N THR A 194 23.11 -10.95 16.77
CA THR A 194 23.88 -11.01 15.52
C THR A 194 24.59 -9.71 15.17
N ILE A 195 24.04 -8.57 15.58
CA ILE A 195 24.55 -7.23 15.21
C ILE A 195 25.14 -6.49 16.42
N TYR A 196 24.53 -6.63 17.61
CA TYR A 196 24.81 -5.81 18.80
C TYR A 196 25.40 -6.63 19.96
N ASP A 197 26.41 -7.23 19.92
CA ASP A 197 27.15 -7.84 21.07
C ASP A 197 26.39 -7.81 22.44
N GLN A 198 25.19 -8.43 22.50
CA GLN A 198 24.34 -8.70 23.67
C GLN A 198 23.39 -7.58 24.18
N VAL A 199 23.43 -6.36 23.66
CA VAL A 199 22.49 -5.31 24.06
C VAL A 199 21.87 -4.66 22.82
N PHE A 200 20.55 -4.66 22.72
CA PHE A 200 19.85 -3.97 21.65
C PHE A 200 20.14 -2.46 21.68
N LYS A 201 20.61 -1.93 20.59
CA LYS A 201 20.95 -0.50 20.42
C LYS A 201 20.18 0.15 19.26
N GLY A 202 19.29 -0.60 18.63
CA GLY A 202 18.46 -0.08 17.58
C GLY A 202 17.30 0.77 18.09
N ARG A 203 16.50 1.28 17.18
CA ARG A 203 15.29 2.02 17.48
C ARG A 203 14.09 1.28 16.91
N VAL A 204 12.96 1.37 17.58
CA VAL A 204 11.68 0.87 17.13
C VAL A 204 10.71 2.03 17.01
N GLU A 205 9.99 2.07 15.92
CA GLU A 205 8.95 3.05 15.66
C GLU A 205 7.65 2.32 15.33
N GLU A 206 6.56 2.68 16.03
CA GLU A 206 5.23 2.18 15.73
C GLU A 206 4.59 3.02 14.64
N ILE A 207 4.09 2.37 13.61
CA ILE A 207 3.25 2.97 12.58
C ILE A 207 1.80 2.58 12.88
N ILE A 208 1.06 3.51 13.48
CA ILE A 208 -0.37 3.31 13.76
C ILE A 208 -1.18 3.18 12.45
N PRO A 209 -2.37 2.55 12.46
CA PRO A 209 -3.16 2.29 11.27
C PRO A 209 -3.39 3.52 10.37
N SER A 210 -3.69 4.69 10.95
CA SER A 210 -3.89 5.92 10.18
C SER A 210 -2.62 6.49 9.53
N ASN A 211 -1.44 5.98 9.88
CA ASN A 211 -0.16 6.40 9.30
C ASN A 211 0.44 5.38 8.31
N LYS A 212 -0.19 4.20 8.17
CA LYS A 212 0.23 3.23 7.14
C LYS A 212 0.12 3.86 5.76
N TYR A 213 1.06 3.51 4.88
CA TYR A 213 1.09 3.99 3.48
C TYR A 213 1.28 5.50 3.27
N LYS A 214 1.57 6.30 4.31
CA LYS A 214 2.08 7.66 4.15
C LYS A 214 3.53 7.62 3.64
N LEU A 215 3.88 8.52 2.74
CA LEU A 215 5.26 8.73 2.26
C LEU A 215 6.00 9.73 3.16
#